data_289003491650790bcb4f19f7d52b65d4
#
_entry.id   289003491650790bcb4f19f7d52b65d4
#
_cell.length_a   1.000
_cell.length_b   1.000
_cell.length_c   1.000
_cell.angle_alpha   90.00
_cell.angle_beta   90.00
_cell.angle_gamma   90.00
#
_symmetry.space_group_name_H-M   'P 1'
#
loop_
_entity.id
_entity.type
_entity.pdbx_description
1 polymer ?
#
loop_
_entity_poly.entity_id
_entity_poly.type
_entity_poly.pdbx_seq_one_letter_code
_entity_poly.pdbx_strand_id
1 'polypeptide(L)'
;MDFDKMNGLVPAIIQDADTAKVLMLGFMNKEAYDKTVETGKVTFFSRTKNRLWTKGEESGNFLNVVSMKEDCDRDTLLVQVHPVGPVSYTHLRAH
;
A
#
# COMPACT_ATOMS: atom_id res chain seq x y z
N MET A 1 4.87 13.90 4.94
CA MET A 1 3.77 13.75 3.95
C MET A 1 2.74 14.81 4.19
N ASP A 2 2.33 15.50 3.13
CA ASP A 2 1.40 16.62 3.27
C ASP A 2 -0.02 16.20 2.91
N PHE A 3 -0.75 15.71 3.90
CA PHE A 3 -2.11 15.23 3.68
C PHE A 3 -3.10 16.37 3.43
N ASP A 4 -2.80 17.57 3.88
CA ASP A 4 -3.72 18.70 3.73
C ASP A 4 -3.88 19.13 2.28
N LYS A 5 -2.84 18.96 1.45
CA LYS A 5 -2.90 19.34 0.04
C LYS A 5 -3.97 18.58 -0.74
N MET A 6 -4.31 17.38 -0.28
CA MET A 6 -5.23 16.49 -1.00
C MET A 6 -6.49 16.20 -0.20
N ASN A 7 -6.95 17.17 0.58
CA ASN A 7 -8.13 17.02 1.43
C ASN A 7 -8.02 15.83 2.37
N GLY A 8 -6.83 15.59 2.87
CA GLY A 8 -6.58 14.51 3.80
C GLY A 8 -6.29 13.17 3.16
N LEU A 9 -6.35 13.08 1.83
CA LEU A 9 -6.07 11.83 1.10
C LEU A 9 -4.92 12.05 0.12
N VAL A 10 -4.02 11.08 0.04
CA VAL A 10 -2.94 11.11 -0.93
C VAL A 10 -2.95 9.82 -1.73
N PRO A 11 -2.66 9.88 -3.03
CA PRO A 11 -2.54 8.67 -3.84
C PRO A 11 -1.26 7.93 -3.45
N ALA A 12 -1.36 6.62 -3.39
CA ALA A 12 -0.22 5.74 -3.11
C ALA A 12 -0.09 4.76 -4.27
N ILE A 13 1.04 4.82 -4.96
CA ILE A 13 1.36 3.91 -6.06
C ILE A 13 2.10 2.72 -5.45
N ILE A 14 1.57 1.53 -5.67
CA ILE A 14 2.14 0.31 -5.10
C ILE A 14 2.93 -0.40 -6.20
N GLN A 15 4.22 -0.60 -5.93
CA GLN A 15 5.14 -1.17 -6.90
C GLN A 15 5.84 -2.38 -6.31
N ASP A 16 5.98 -3.43 -7.12
CA ASP A 16 6.76 -4.60 -6.71
C ASP A 16 8.23 -4.19 -6.57
N ALA A 17 8.83 -4.47 -5.42
CA ALA A 17 10.19 -4.04 -5.13
C ALA A 17 11.23 -4.78 -5.98
N ASP A 18 10.91 -5.99 -6.44
CA ASP A 18 11.86 -6.80 -7.20
C ASP A 18 11.79 -6.55 -8.70
N THR A 19 10.59 -6.32 -9.23
CA THR A 19 10.38 -6.20 -10.68
C THR A 19 10.12 -4.78 -11.15
N ALA A 20 9.85 -3.86 -10.21
CA ALA A 20 9.45 -2.48 -10.48
C ALA A 20 8.09 -2.38 -11.17
N LYS A 21 7.32 -3.47 -11.18
CA LYS A 21 5.99 -3.47 -11.78
C LYS A 21 5.01 -2.74 -10.88
N VAL A 22 4.20 -1.86 -11.46
CA VAL A 22 3.14 -1.19 -10.72
C VAL A 22 2.00 -2.19 -10.52
N LEU A 23 1.63 -2.43 -9.27
CA LEU A 23 0.63 -3.42 -8.92
C LEU A 23 -0.76 -2.82 -8.78
N MET A 24 -0.86 -1.64 -8.16
CA MET A 24 -2.14 -0.97 -7.98
C MET A 24 -1.90 0.46 -7.51
N LEU A 25 -2.99 1.22 -7.45
CA LEU A 25 -3.01 2.54 -6.86
C LEU A 25 -4.19 2.62 -5.89
N GLY A 26 -3.96 3.18 -4.73
CA GLY A 26 -5.01 3.42 -3.76
C GLY A 26 -4.80 4.76 -3.10
N PHE A 27 -5.61 5.06 -2.07
CA PHE A 27 -5.51 6.32 -1.35
C PHE A 27 -5.27 6.04 0.12
N MET A 28 -4.49 6.93 0.75
CA MET A 28 -4.21 6.87 2.18
C MET A 28 -4.56 8.20 2.82
N ASN A 29 -5.25 8.14 3.95
CA ASN A 29 -5.31 9.28 4.84
C ASN A 29 -4.18 9.11 5.86
N LYS A 30 -4.08 10.03 6.82
CA LYS A 30 -3.00 9.96 7.81
C LYS A 30 -3.07 8.66 8.61
N GLU A 31 -4.27 8.23 8.98
CA GLU A 31 -4.44 6.99 9.74
C GLU A 31 -3.99 5.76 8.96
N ALA A 32 -4.33 5.70 7.68
CA ALA A 32 -3.90 4.59 6.83
C ALA A 32 -2.38 4.58 6.66
N TYR A 33 -1.79 5.76 6.50
CA TYR A 33 -0.35 5.90 6.40
C TYR A 33 0.33 5.41 7.68
N ASP A 34 -0.14 5.89 8.84
CA ASP A 34 0.43 5.50 10.13
C ASP A 34 0.30 4.00 10.34
N LYS A 35 -0.83 3.42 9.99
CA LYS A 35 -1.04 1.98 10.14
C LYS A 35 -0.13 1.19 9.21
N THR A 36 0.09 1.67 7.99
CA THR A 36 1.01 1.03 7.06
C THR A 36 2.42 1.00 7.63
N VAL A 37 2.86 2.12 8.20
CA VAL A 37 4.18 2.19 8.82
C VAL A 37 4.26 1.26 10.04
N GLU A 38 3.22 1.23 10.84
CA GLU A 38 3.21 0.44 12.07
C GLU A 38 3.23 -1.07 11.80
N THR A 39 2.39 -1.50 10.86
CA THR A 39 2.22 -2.94 10.62
C THR A 39 3.17 -3.51 9.56
N GLY A 40 3.71 -2.63 8.70
CA GLY A 40 4.50 -3.07 7.56
C GLY A 40 3.67 -3.64 6.43
N LYS A 41 2.34 -3.52 6.50
CA LYS A 41 1.42 -4.00 5.46
C LYS A 41 0.64 -2.82 4.89
N VAL A 42 0.46 -2.81 3.56
CA VAL A 42 -0.20 -1.69 2.89
C VAL A 42 -1.65 -1.60 3.35
N THR A 43 -2.01 -0.44 3.88
CA THR A 43 -3.36 -0.12 4.34
C THR A 43 -3.82 1.16 3.64
N PHE A 44 -5.02 1.10 3.09
CA PHE A 44 -5.62 2.24 2.39
C PHE A 44 -6.81 2.77 3.16
N PHE A 45 -7.27 3.96 2.76
CA PHE A 45 -8.55 4.48 3.22
C PHE A 45 -9.57 4.36 2.09
N SER A 46 -10.68 3.67 2.36
CA SER A 46 -11.76 3.53 1.40
C SER A 46 -12.71 4.72 1.52
N ARG A 47 -12.78 5.54 0.46
CA ARG A 47 -13.64 6.71 0.46
C ARG A 47 -15.11 6.33 0.43
N THR A 48 -15.43 5.23 -0.25
CA THR A 48 -16.83 4.81 -0.39
C THR A 48 -17.36 4.18 0.89
N LYS A 49 -16.52 3.44 1.59
CA LYS A 49 -16.93 2.78 2.85
C LYS A 49 -16.52 3.57 4.08
N ASN A 50 -15.76 4.63 3.89
CA ASN A 50 -15.30 5.51 4.97
C ASN A 50 -14.60 4.73 6.08
N ARG A 51 -13.69 3.83 5.71
CA ARG A 51 -12.94 3.02 6.67
C ARG A 51 -11.56 2.68 6.15
N LEU A 52 -10.69 2.29 7.07
CA LEU A 52 -9.37 1.75 6.71
C LEU A 52 -9.53 0.36 6.13
N TRP A 53 -8.64 0.02 5.20
CA TRP A 53 -8.69 -1.27 4.52
C TRP A 53 -7.26 -1.75 4.25
N THR A 54 -6.88 -2.89 4.85
CA THR A 54 -5.57 -3.49 4.64
C THR A 54 -5.65 -4.45 3.46
N LYS A 55 -4.80 -4.24 2.46
CA LYS A 55 -4.77 -5.12 1.29
C LYS A 55 -4.42 -6.53 1.74
N GLY A 56 -5.28 -7.48 1.42
CA GLY A 56 -5.09 -8.87 1.77
C GLY A 56 -5.85 -9.33 3.00
N GLU A 57 -6.57 -8.43 3.69
CA GLU A 57 -7.26 -8.81 4.92
C GLU A 57 -8.34 -9.87 4.69
N GLU A 58 -8.86 -9.98 3.46
CA GLU A 58 -9.83 -11.01 3.11
C GLU A 58 -9.22 -12.13 2.29
N SER A 59 -8.32 -11.79 1.36
CA SER A 59 -7.75 -12.76 0.44
C SER A 59 -6.50 -13.45 0.96
N GLY A 60 -5.86 -12.89 1.98
CA GLY A 60 -4.59 -13.38 2.48
C GLY A 60 -3.38 -12.94 1.66
N ASN A 61 -3.59 -12.14 0.63
CA ASN A 61 -2.50 -11.66 -0.24
C ASN A 61 -2.01 -10.30 0.21
N PHE A 62 -1.29 -10.27 1.33
CA PHE A 62 -0.78 -9.03 1.89
C PHE A 62 0.37 -8.48 1.05
N LEU A 63 0.55 -7.16 1.15
CA LEU A 63 1.66 -6.47 0.51
C LEU A 63 2.57 -5.93 1.62
N ASN A 64 3.73 -6.57 1.78
CA ASN A 64 4.69 -6.17 2.82
C ASN A 64 5.54 -5.01 2.31
N VAL A 65 5.59 -3.95 3.08
CA VAL A 65 6.29 -2.72 2.69
C VAL A 65 7.80 -2.93 2.79
N VAL A 66 8.51 -2.62 1.71
CA VAL A 66 9.96 -2.57 1.67
C VAL A 66 10.43 -1.14 1.87
N SER A 67 9.82 -0.20 1.17
CA SER A 67 10.17 1.22 1.31
C SER A 67 8.99 2.08 0.94
N MET A 68 8.97 3.30 1.47
CA MET A 68 7.96 4.31 1.17
C MET A 68 8.68 5.61 0.86
N LYS A 69 8.34 6.22 -0.27
CA LYS A 69 8.98 7.46 -0.72
C LYS A 69 7.92 8.47 -1.10
N GLU A 70 8.19 9.73 -0.79
CA GLU A 70 7.33 10.84 -1.21
C GLU A 70 7.85 11.40 -2.51
N ASP A 71 6.94 11.93 -3.34
CA ASP A 71 7.38 12.66 -4.52
C ASP A 71 7.90 14.04 -4.11
N CYS A 72 8.34 14.83 -5.10
CA CYS A 72 8.97 16.11 -4.81
C CYS A 72 8.01 17.14 -4.20
N ASP A 73 6.72 16.99 -4.45
CA ASP A 73 5.69 17.87 -3.91
C ASP A 73 5.09 17.35 -2.61
N ARG A 74 5.48 16.13 -2.19
CA ARG A 74 5.04 15.50 -0.96
C ARG A 74 3.53 15.25 -0.93
N ASP A 75 2.94 15.00 -2.09
CA ASP A 75 1.50 14.75 -2.21
C ASP A 75 1.18 13.39 -2.85
N THR A 76 2.20 12.58 -3.13
CA THR A 76 2.04 11.23 -3.69
C THR A 76 3.07 10.32 -3.05
N LEU A 77 2.67 9.08 -2.75
CA LEU A 77 3.57 8.08 -2.19
C LEU A 77 3.91 7.03 -3.24
N LEU A 78 5.18 6.63 -3.26
CA LEU A 78 5.61 5.41 -3.94
C LEU A 78 5.93 4.39 -2.87
N VAL A 79 5.16 3.30 -2.84
CA VAL A 79 5.32 2.24 -1.84
C VAL A 79 5.84 1.01 -2.56
N GLN A 80 7.07 0.61 -2.26
CA GLN A 80 7.63 -0.61 -2.83
C GLN A 80 7.39 -1.75 -1.87
N VAL A 81 6.92 -2.87 -2.41
CA VAL A 81 6.43 -3.98 -1.59
C VAL A 81 6.95 -5.32 -2.09
N HIS A 82 6.91 -6.32 -1.21
CA HIS A 82 7.01 -7.74 -1.56
C HIS A 82 5.63 -8.34 -1.35
N PRO A 83 4.93 -8.76 -2.42
CA PRO A 83 3.64 -9.42 -2.25
C PRO A 83 3.80 -10.74 -1.52
N VAL A 84 2.91 -11.01 -0.58
CA VAL A 84 2.88 -12.27 0.16
C VAL A 84 1.50 -12.88 -0.03
N GLY A 85 1.44 -13.96 -0.80
CA GLY A 85 0.19 -14.65 -1.05
C GLY A 85 -0.08 -15.75 -0.04
N PRO A 86 -1.24 -16.38 -0.17
CA PRO A 86 -1.50 -17.59 0.62
C PRO A 86 -0.44 -18.63 0.31
N VAL A 87 -0.09 -19.38 1.28
CA VAL A 87 0.92 -20.43 1.11
C VAL A 87 0.39 -21.47 0.14
N SER A 88 1.05 -21.59 -0.99
CA SER A 88 0.73 -22.60 -1.99
C SER A 88 1.68 -22.45 -3.15
N TYR A 89 1.87 -21.66 -3.05
CA TYR A 89 2.43 -21.18 -4.02
C TYR A 89 3.49 -21.13 -4.32
N THR A 90 3.30 -21.42 -4.12
CA THR A 90 4.12 -21.31 -4.23
C THR A 90 4.56 -21.16 -4.91
N HIS A 91 4.55 -21.39 -4.97
CA HIS A 91 4.97 -21.38 -5.15
C HIS A 91 5.18 -21.00 -5.87
N LEU A 92 4.91 -21.16 -5.92
CA LEU A 92 5.04 -20.99 -6.21
C LEU A 92 4.99 -20.50 -6.91
N ARG A 93 4.80 -20.65 -7.10
CA ARG A 93 4.68 -20.32 -7.35
C ARG A 93 4.76 -19.82 -7.74
N ALA A 94 4.70 -20.00 -7.74
CA ALA A 94 4.75 -19.62 -7.80
C ALA A 94 4.60 -19.25 -8.31
N HIS A 95 4.48 -19.27 -8.50
CA HIS A 95 4.41 -19.16 -8.50
C HIS A 95 4.46 -18.94 -8.68
#